data_21575ce78d8a96e6290b3fd15d11d7d4
#
_entry.id   21575ce78d8a96e6290b3fd15d11d7d4
#
_cell.length_a   1.000
_cell.length_b   1.000
_cell.length_c   1.000
_cell.angle_alpha   90.00
_cell.angle_beta   90.00
_cell.angle_gamma   90.00
#
_symmetry.space_group_name_H-M   'P 1'
#
loop_
_entity.id
_entity.type
_entity.pdbx_description
1 polymer ?
#
loop_
_entity_poly.entity_id
_entity_poly.type
_entity_poly.pdbx_seq_one_letter_code
_entity_poly.pdbx_strand_id
1 'polypeptide(L)'
;MAKSKVYLETTIVSYLVAAPSTDLIQAAHQQVTLNWWAGRSRFELFISRAVVTEAGRGNPEAAARRIDALQGIPNLEFGGPSLHWRSG
;
A
#
# COMPACT_ATOMS: atom_id res chain seq x y z
N MET A 1 -1.05 17.69 -15.63
CA MET A 1 -1.76 16.48 -16.04
C MET A 1 -2.18 15.68 -14.83
N ALA A 2 -3.31 15.03 -14.95
CA ALA A 2 -3.82 14.22 -13.84
C ALA A 2 -2.93 12.99 -13.66
N LYS A 3 -2.73 12.61 -12.42
CA LYS A 3 -1.99 11.40 -12.10
C LYS A 3 -2.86 10.17 -12.31
N SER A 4 -2.25 9.08 -12.68
CA SER A 4 -2.95 7.80 -12.76
C SER A 4 -3.31 7.32 -11.37
N LYS A 5 -4.48 6.75 -11.23
CA LYS A 5 -4.94 6.22 -9.94
C LYS A 5 -4.50 4.78 -9.80
N VAL A 6 -3.96 4.43 -8.64
CA VAL A 6 -3.49 3.08 -8.38
C VAL A 6 -4.05 2.61 -7.04
N TYR A 7 -4.71 1.47 -7.08
CA TYR A 7 -5.25 0.83 -5.88
C TYR A 7 -4.21 -0.17 -5.35
N LEU A 8 -3.83 0.00 -4.10
CA LEU A 8 -2.83 -0.86 -3.48
C LEU A 8 -3.50 -2.06 -2.81
N GLU A 9 -2.97 -3.24 -3.08
CA GLU A 9 -3.41 -4.47 -2.43
C GLU A 9 -2.42 -4.84 -1.33
N THR A 10 -2.88 -5.71 -0.43
CA THR A 10 -2.09 -6.12 0.72
C THR A 10 -0.76 -6.75 0.32
N THR A 11 -0.72 -7.47 -0.81
CA THR A 11 0.50 -8.09 -1.30
C THR A 11 1.60 -7.05 -1.53
N ILE A 12 1.24 -5.93 -2.13
CA ILE A 12 2.20 -4.84 -2.37
C ILE A 12 2.76 -4.33 -1.05
N VAL A 13 1.87 -4.08 -0.09
CA VAL A 13 2.29 -3.56 1.22
C VAL A 13 3.21 -4.55 1.91
N SER A 14 2.91 -5.84 1.82
CA SER A 14 3.73 -6.87 2.44
C SER A 14 5.14 -6.89 1.86
N TYR A 15 5.27 -6.76 0.54
CA TYR A 15 6.60 -6.70 -0.08
C TYR A 15 7.39 -5.48 0.37
N LEU A 16 6.73 -4.36 0.62
CA LEU A 16 7.41 -3.12 1.01
C LEU A 16 8.11 -3.24 2.35
N VAL A 17 7.53 -3.99 3.27
CA VAL A 17 8.05 -4.07 4.64
C VAL A 17 8.71 -5.39 4.98
N ALA A 18 8.67 -6.37 4.09
CA ALA A 18 9.23 -7.68 4.36
C ALA A 18 10.76 -7.64 4.30
N ALA A 19 11.40 -8.51 5.09
CA ALA A 19 12.82 -8.70 4.97
C ALA A 19 13.16 -9.28 3.60
N PRO A 20 14.36 -9.03 3.07
CA PRO A 20 14.73 -9.58 1.77
C PRO A 20 14.58 -11.10 1.75
N SER A 21 13.96 -11.60 0.70
CA SER A 21 13.72 -13.03 0.56
C SER A 21 14.96 -13.74 0.01
N THR A 22 15.16 -14.98 0.44
CA THR A 22 16.20 -15.82 -0.16
C THR A 22 15.71 -16.53 -1.41
N ASP A 23 14.41 -16.52 -1.66
CA ASP A 23 13.80 -17.05 -2.88
C ASP A 23 13.98 -16.02 -3.99
N LEU A 24 14.60 -16.44 -5.09
CA LEU A 24 14.94 -15.51 -6.18
C LEU A 24 13.71 -14.85 -6.80
N ILE A 25 12.62 -15.59 -6.95
CA ILE A 25 11.41 -15.04 -7.55
C ILE A 25 10.78 -14.00 -6.61
N GLN A 26 10.71 -14.34 -5.34
CA GLN A 26 10.16 -13.40 -4.34
C GLN A 26 11.04 -12.17 -4.23
N ALA A 27 12.35 -12.35 -4.23
CA ALA A 27 13.28 -11.22 -4.15
C ALA A 27 13.13 -10.29 -5.35
N ALA A 28 12.91 -10.85 -6.53
CA ALA A 28 12.69 -10.06 -7.72
C ALA A 28 11.41 -9.23 -7.61
N HIS A 29 10.33 -9.85 -7.12
CA HIS A 29 9.06 -9.14 -6.92
C HIS A 29 9.23 -8.02 -5.89
N GLN A 30 9.97 -8.28 -4.81
CA GLN A 30 10.24 -7.26 -3.81
C GLN A 30 10.99 -6.08 -4.41
N GLN A 31 12.01 -6.37 -5.21
CA GLN A 31 12.82 -5.31 -5.80
C GLN A 31 12.01 -4.45 -6.76
N VAL A 32 11.19 -5.07 -7.60
CA VAL A 32 10.33 -4.34 -8.52
C VAL A 32 9.37 -3.45 -7.74
N THR A 33 8.79 -3.99 -6.66
CA THR A 33 7.86 -3.25 -5.83
C THR A 33 8.53 -2.05 -5.18
N LEU A 34 9.73 -2.24 -4.65
CA LEU A 34 10.48 -1.14 -4.01
C LEU A 34 10.84 -0.06 -5.03
N ASN A 35 11.24 -0.45 -6.23
CA ASN A 35 11.56 0.51 -7.27
C ASN A 35 10.34 1.33 -7.66
N TRP A 36 9.21 0.67 -7.81
CA TRP A 36 7.96 1.35 -8.13
C TRP A 36 7.56 2.30 -6.99
N TRP A 37 7.69 1.85 -5.76
CA TRP A 37 7.32 2.64 -4.59
C TRP A 37 8.11 3.94 -4.51
N ALA A 38 9.39 3.89 -4.89
CA ALA A 38 10.22 5.07 -4.87
C ALA A 38 9.70 6.17 -5.80
N GLY A 39 8.99 5.78 -6.86
CA GLY A 39 8.40 6.74 -7.79
C GLY A 39 6.91 6.98 -7.57
N ARG A 40 6.39 6.63 -6.41
CA ARG A 40 4.94 6.63 -6.18
C ARG A 40 4.29 8.02 -6.25
N SER A 41 5.08 9.07 -6.11
CA SER A 41 4.53 10.42 -6.19
C SER A 41 3.94 10.74 -7.57
N ARG A 42 4.23 9.91 -8.57
CA ARG A 42 3.66 10.08 -9.91
C ARG A 42 2.25 9.53 -10.01
N PHE A 43 1.75 8.89 -8.96
CA PHE A 43 0.43 8.25 -8.96
C PHE A 43 -0.41 8.75 -7.82
N GLU A 44 -1.73 8.64 -7.99
CA GLU A 44 -2.67 8.82 -6.88
C GLU A 44 -2.94 7.44 -6.31
N LEU A 45 -2.54 7.23 -5.06
CA LEU A 45 -2.67 5.92 -4.42
C LEU A 45 -3.92 5.86 -3.57
N PHE A 46 -4.56 4.70 -3.57
CA PHE A 46 -5.75 4.46 -2.76
C PHE A 46 -5.68 3.08 -2.14
N ILE A 47 -6.32 2.93 -1.00
CA ILE A 47 -6.46 1.63 -0.34
C ILE A 47 -7.92 1.45 0.06
N SER A 48 -8.30 0.23 0.43
CA SER A 48 -9.62 -0.05 0.96
C SER A 48 -9.52 -0.43 2.42
N ARG A 49 -10.67 -0.45 3.09
CA ARG A 49 -10.73 -0.92 4.47
C ARG A 49 -10.23 -2.36 4.58
N ALA A 50 -10.55 -3.18 3.57
CA ALA A 50 -10.08 -4.57 3.56
C ALA A 50 -8.56 -4.66 3.61
N VAL A 51 -7.88 -3.80 2.85
CA VAL A 51 -6.42 -3.78 2.85
C VAL A 51 -5.89 -3.36 4.22
N VAL A 52 -6.49 -2.35 4.83
CA VAL A 52 -6.06 -1.92 6.17
C VAL A 52 -6.24 -3.04 7.18
N THR A 53 -7.38 -3.71 7.12
CA THR A 53 -7.68 -4.82 8.03
C THR A 53 -6.66 -5.95 7.87
N GLU A 54 -6.40 -6.34 6.62
CA GLU A 54 -5.44 -7.40 6.35
C GLU A 54 -4.02 -7.02 6.74
N ALA A 55 -3.65 -5.77 6.49
CA ALA A 55 -2.31 -5.29 6.83
C ALA A 55 -2.06 -5.34 8.33
N GLY A 56 -3.13 -5.19 9.12
CA GLY A 56 -3.01 -5.22 10.58
C GLY A 56 -3.02 -6.61 11.19
N ARG A 57 -3.09 -7.66 10.39
CA ARG A 57 -3.15 -9.03 10.89
C ARG A 57 -1.76 -9.65 11.01
N GLY A 58 -1.69 -10.74 11.76
CA GLY A 58 -0.47 -11.53 11.89
C GLY A 58 0.47 -10.96 12.93
N ASN A 59 1.77 -11.08 12.67
CA ASN A 59 2.78 -10.63 13.60
C ASN A 59 2.65 -9.14 13.89
N PRO A 60 2.57 -8.75 15.18
CA PRO A 60 2.33 -7.34 15.51
C PRO A 60 3.37 -6.37 14.98
N GLU A 61 4.64 -6.76 14.97
CA GLU A 61 5.69 -5.88 14.45
C GLU A 61 5.56 -5.67 12.95
N ALA A 62 5.30 -6.75 12.24
CA ALA A 62 5.11 -6.65 10.79
C ALA A 62 3.85 -5.86 10.47
N ALA A 63 2.78 -6.09 11.23
CA ALA A 63 1.54 -5.35 11.06
C ALA A 63 1.75 -3.86 11.26
N ALA A 64 2.51 -3.48 12.29
CA ALA A 64 2.79 -2.08 12.55
C ALA A 64 3.55 -1.44 11.38
N ARG A 65 4.51 -2.16 10.81
CA ARG A 65 5.27 -1.64 9.66
C ARG A 65 4.38 -1.48 8.43
N ARG A 66 3.46 -2.43 8.21
CA ARG A 66 2.54 -2.34 7.07
C ARG A 66 1.59 -1.16 7.23
N ILE A 67 1.02 -0.99 8.41
CA ILE A 67 0.11 0.13 8.68
C ILE A 67 0.86 1.45 8.53
N ASP A 68 2.09 1.51 9.03
CA ASP A 68 2.90 2.71 8.91
C ASP A 68 3.15 3.08 7.44
N ALA A 69 3.40 2.08 6.61
CA ALA A 69 3.62 2.32 5.18
C ALA A 69 2.39 2.89 4.50
N LEU A 70 1.20 2.63 5.05
CA LEU A 70 -0.06 3.11 4.48
C LEU A 70 -0.46 4.50 4.97
N GLN A 71 0.32 5.10 5.85
CA GLN A 71 0.00 6.43 6.37
C GLN A 71 -0.08 7.45 5.24
N GLY A 72 -1.11 8.26 5.28
CA GLY A 72 -1.30 9.30 4.29
C GLY A 72 -1.97 8.85 3.00
N ILE A 73 -2.22 7.55 2.83
CA ILE A 73 -2.88 7.06 1.63
C ILE A 73 -4.39 7.06 1.85
N PRO A 74 -5.15 7.73 0.98
CA PRO A 74 -6.61 7.79 1.13
C PRO A 74 -7.27 6.43 1.07
N ASN A 75 -8.29 6.26 1.90
CA ASN A 75 -9.10 5.05 1.91
C ASN A 75 -10.33 5.27 1.05
N LEU A 76 -10.47 4.48 -0.01
CA LEU A 76 -11.57 4.62 -0.95
C LEU A 76 -12.95 4.54 -0.32
N GLU A 77 -13.07 3.69 0.69
CA GLU A 77 -14.37 3.41 1.28
C GLU A 77 -14.88 4.54 2.17
N PHE A 78 -13.99 5.44 2.56
CA PHE A 78 -14.41 6.61 3.31
C PHE A 78 -14.83 7.75 2.41
N GLY A 79 -14.50 7.66 1.19
CA GLY A 79 -14.86 8.68 0.30
C GLY A 79 -16.32 8.67 0.04
N GLY A 80 -16.79 7.66 0.34
CA GLY A 80 -18.08 7.49 0.01
C GLY A 80 -18.73 8.71 -0.11
N PRO A 81 -19.20 9.06 -0.72
CA PRO A 81 -19.71 10.08 -1.14
C PRO A 81 -19.63 11.25 -0.62
N SER A 82 -19.42 11.10 -0.46
CA SER A 82 -19.34 11.67 -0.03
C SER A 82 -18.62 12.18 0.41
N LEU A 83 -18.22 12.40 0.36
CA LEU A 83 -17.52 12.63 0.79
C LEU A 83 -16.63 12.87 0.97
N HIS A 84 -16.28 13.04 1.11
CA HIS A 84 -15.37 13.17 1.36
C HIS A 84 -14.15 12.92 1.12
N TRP A 85 -14.01 12.44 0.94
CA TRP A 85 -12.60 12.59 0.84
C TRP A 85 -12.22 13.09 -0.49
N ARG A 86 -12.53 13.59 -0.82
CA ARG A 86 -12.25 14.16 -1.75
C ARG A 86 -11.83 15.30 -1.59
N SER A 87 -11.83 15.14 -1.00
CA SER A 87 -11.58 15.60 -0.55
C SER A 87 -11.41 15.79 -0.29
N GLY A 88 -11.53 15.58 -0.51
CA GLY A 88 -11.62 15.49 -0.26
C GLY A 88 -11.43 15.41 -0.20
#